data_53f7fc7c529ba0cb052d6a2adbe8057e
#
_entry.id   53f7fc7c529ba0cb052d6a2adbe8057e
#
_cell.length_a   1.000
_cell.length_b   1.000
_cell.length_c   1.000
_cell.angle_alpha   90.00
_cell.angle_beta   90.00
_cell.angle_gamma   90.00
#
_symmetry.space_group_name_H-M   'P 1'
#
loop_
_entity.id
_entity.type
_entity.pdbx_description
1 polymer ?
#
loop_
_entity_poly.entity_id
_entity_poly.type
_entity_poly.pdbx_seq_one_letter_code
_entity_poly.pdbx_strand_id
1 'polypeptide(L)'
;RRRQRQMCIRDRVNAYKESGFLPEWASPGHRDCMVGNNSASVVADAYIKGLRGYDIETLWEALKHDANSQLPRTASGRVAYEEYNKLGYVPNNIGIGQNVARTLEYAYNDWTIYTLGKKLGKPASEIDIFKQRANNYKNVYDPKYKLMVGRSDKGEFNPSFKGTDWSRDFCEGNSWHWSFCVFHDPQGLIALMGGKKEFNHMMDSVFKMPSRLGMDSRGMIHEMREMQVMNMGQYAHGNQPIQHMVYLYNYSGEPWKAQYWVREIMHKLYTAEADGYCGDEDNGQTSAWYVSVSYTHLRAH
;
A
#
# COMPACT_ATOMS: atom_id res chain seq x y z
N ARG A 1 22.30 5.75 10.46
CA ARG A 1 21.19 5.07 9.75
C ARG A 1 21.08 3.57 10.10
N ARG A 2 22.17 2.76 10.02
CA ARG A 2 22.11 1.31 10.34
C ARG A 2 21.75 1.03 11.80
N ARG A 3 22.35 1.74 12.76
CA ARG A 3 22.03 1.64 14.21
C ARG A 3 20.58 2.06 14.50
N GLN A 4 20.11 3.12 13.88
CA GLN A 4 18.75 3.63 14.06
C GLN A 4 17.70 2.62 13.58
N ARG A 5 17.89 1.98 12.42
CA ARG A 5 17.01 0.90 11.93
C ARG A 5 17.02 -0.32 12.87
N GLN A 6 18.18 -0.69 13.41
CA GLN A 6 18.26 -1.77 14.42
C GLN A 6 17.46 -1.42 15.69
N MET A 7 17.49 -0.16 16.15
CA MET A 7 16.68 0.27 17.29
C MET A 7 15.18 0.12 16.98
N CYS A 8 14.70 0.63 15.88
CA CYS A 8 13.27 0.50 15.48
C CYS A 8 12.80 -0.96 15.41
N ILE A 9 13.65 -1.89 14.99
CA ILE A 9 13.30 -3.31 14.97
C ILE A 9 13.28 -3.91 16.39
N ARG A 10 14.23 -3.53 17.25
CA ARG A 10 14.22 -3.94 18.67
C ARG A 10 13.00 -3.41 19.42
N ASP A 11 12.60 -2.17 19.13
CA ASP A 11 11.41 -1.57 19.72
C ASP A 11 10.14 -2.37 19.36
N ARG A 12 10.06 -2.93 18.16
CA ARG A 12 8.98 -3.84 17.77
C ARG A 12 8.98 -5.14 18.58
N VAL A 13 10.16 -5.71 18.84
CA VAL A 13 10.27 -6.89 19.74
C VAL A 13 9.74 -6.55 21.13
N ASN A 14 10.11 -5.38 21.67
CA ASN A 14 9.65 -4.94 22.98
C ASN A 14 8.14 -4.67 22.99
N ALA A 15 7.63 -3.98 22.00
CA ALA A 15 6.20 -3.71 21.86
C ALA A 15 5.37 -5.00 21.80
N TYR A 16 5.85 -6.01 21.05
CA TYR A 16 5.19 -7.32 21.01
C TYR A 16 5.22 -8.02 22.39
N LYS A 17 6.35 -8.00 23.10
CA LYS A 17 6.47 -8.59 24.43
C LYS A 17 5.57 -7.91 25.46
N GLU A 18 5.32 -6.62 25.32
CA GLU A 18 4.49 -5.82 26.23
C GLU A 18 2.99 -5.96 25.94
N SER A 19 2.60 -5.98 24.68
CA SER A 19 1.20 -5.88 24.24
C SER A 19 0.64 -7.14 23.57
N GLY A 20 1.52 -8.05 23.12
CA GLY A 20 1.16 -9.17 22.27
C GLY A 20 0.98 -8.81 20.78
N PHE A 21 1.21 -7.55 20.39
CA PHE A 21 1.06 -7.07 19.02
C PHE A 21 2.21 -6.18 18.56
N LEU A 22 2.50 -6.21 17.26
CA LEU A 22 3.40 -5.26 16.63
C LEU A 22 2.68 -3.93 16.36
N PRO A 23 3.36 -2.78 16.51
CA PRO A 23 2.77 -1.49 16.19
C PRO A 23 2.65 -1.31 14.69
N GLU A 24 1.49 -0.86 14.22
CA GLU A 24 1.28 -0.42 12.83
C GLU A 24 1.53 1.07 12.68
N TRP A 25 1.00 1.85 13.60
CA TRP A 25 1.28 3.28 13.72
C TRP A 25 2.03 3.55 15.03
N ALA A 26 3.31 3.91 14.92
CA ALA A 26 4.21 4.06 16.08
C ALA A 26 4.19 5.49 16.66
N SER A 27 3.09 5.93 17.30
CA SER A 27 3.03 7.27 17.89
C SER A 27 2.06 7.39 19.07
N PRO A 28 2.54 7.50 20.26
CA PRO A 28 3.05 6.42 21.06
C PRO A 28 1.98 5.36 21.31
N GLY A 29 2.38 4.10 21.32
CA GLY A 29 1.47 2.95 21.53
C GLY A 29 0.67 2.56 20.29
N HIS A 30 -0.32 1.71 20.50
CA HIS A 30 -1.22 1.24 19.45
C HIS A 30 -2.36 2.22 19.22
N ARG A 31 -2.65 2.55 17.96
CA ARG A 31 -3.74 3.44 17.59
C ARG A 31 -4.69 2.80 16.58
N ASP A 32 -5.92 3.26 16.54
CA ASP A 32 -6.88 2.95 15.48
C ASP A 32 -6.68 3.95 14.33
N CYS A 33 -5.64 3.74 13.55
CA CYS A 33 -5.23 4.62 12.48
C CYS A 33 -4.62 3.82 11.33
N MET A 34 -4.89 4.26 10.10
CA MET A 34 -4.39 3.70 8.86
C MET A 34 -4.84 2.26 8.57
N VAL A 35 -4.21 1.65 7.56
CA VAL A 35 -4.50 0.31 7.07
C VAL A 35 -3.20 -0.47 6.89
N GLY A 36 -3.33 -1.79 6.86
CA GLY A 36 -2.18 -2.67 6.67
C GLY A 36 -1.64 -3.21 7.98
N ASN A 37 -0.60 -4.02 7.82
CA ASN A 37 0.13 -4.73 8.88
C ASN A 37 1.62 -4.55 8.58
N ASN A 38 2.00 -3.28 8.39
CA ASN A 38 3.26 -2.89 7.73
C ASN A 38 4.52 -3.09 8.56
N SER A 39 4.41 -3.44 9.85
CA SER A 39 5.52 -4.02 10.60
C SER A 39 6.12 -5.23 9.86
N ALA A 40 5.32 -5.99 9.11
CA ALA A 40 5.79 -7.13 8.31
C ALA A 40 6.80 -6.70 7.23
N SER A 41 6.50 -5.66 6.48
CA SER A 41 7.41 -5.15 5.43
C SER A 41 8.71 -4.61 6.02
N VAL A 42 8.63 -3.90 7.15
CA VAL A 42 9.81 -3.34 7.84
C VAL A 42 10.75 -4.44 8.33
N VAL A 43 10.20 -5.48 8.95
CA VAL A 43 10.98 -6.61 9.49
C VAL A 43 11.59 -7.43 8.35
N ALA A 44 10.80 -7.75 7.32
CA ALA A 44 11.26 -8.51 6.17
C ALA A 44 12.38 -7.77 5.41
N ASP A 45 12.19 -6.49 5.10
CA ASP A 45 13.16 -5.66 4.40
C ASP A 45 14.49 -5.57 5.17
N ALA A 46 14.40 -5.32 6.49
CA ALA A 46 15.58 -5.25 7.34
C ALA A 46 16.36 -6.57 7.36
N TYR A 47 15.67 -7.69 7.48
CA TYR A 47 16.32 -9.01 7.52
C TYR A 47 16.95 -9.37 6.17
N ILE A 48 16.24 -9.13 5.06
CA ILE A 48 16.73 -9.41 3.70
C ILE A 48 17.96 -8.55 3.38
N LYS A 49 17.98 -7.29 3.80
CA LYS A 49 19.13 -6.37 3.67
C LYS A 49 20.29 -6.68 4.63
N GLY A 50 20.23 -7.78 5.37
CA GLY A 50 21.33 -8.21 6.23
C GLY A 50 21.44 -7.48 7.56
N LEU A 51 20.44 -6.74 8.00
CA LEU A 51 20.38 -6.21 9.35
C LEU A 51 20.14 -7.36 10.33
N ARG A 52 20.92 -7.40 11.40
CA ARG A 52 20.90 -8.44 12.42
C ARG A 52 21.08 -7.82 13.81
N GLY A 53 21.01 -8.65 14.87
CA GLY A 53 21.21 -8.21 16.26
C GLY A 53 19.90 -7.85 16.95
N TYR A 54 18.83 -8.48 16.53
CA TYR A 54 17.51 -8.47 17.15
C TYR A 54 16.92 -9.89 17.13
N ASP A 55 15.93 -10.14 17.95
CA ASP A 55 15.26 -11.43 18.09
C ASP A 55 14.30 -11.66 16.92
N ILE A 56 14.79 -12.30 15.87
CA ILE A 56 14.02 -12.55 14.64
C ILE A 56 12.96 -13.65 14.85
N GLU A 57 13.20 -14.61 15.75
CA GLU A 57 12.22 -15.67 16.01
C GLU A 57 11.00 -15.11 16.73
N THR A 58 11.18 -14.25 17.73
CA THR A 58 10.06 -13.51 18.34
C THR A 58 9.30 -12.69 17.31
N LEU A 59 9.99 -12.02 16.38
CA LEU A 59 9.33 -11.25 15.31
C LEU A 59 8.60 -12.16 14.32
N TRP A 60 9.13 -13.33 14.00
CA TRP A 60 8.45 -14.29 13.15
C TRP A 60 7.11 -14.75 13.75
N GLU A 61 7.10 -15.10 15.03
CA GLU A 61 5.88 -15.47 15.75
C GLU A 61 4.89 -14.29 15.83
N ALA A 62 5.39 -13.08 16.10
CA ALA A 62 4.59 -11.87 16.14
C ALA A 62 3.89 -11.58 14.80
N LEU A 63 4.60 -11.73 13.67
CA LEU A 63 4.03 -11.51 12.35
C LEU A 63 2.93 -12.52 12.00
N LYS A 64 3.12 -13.79 12.36
CA LYS A 64 2.08 -14.83 12.20
C LYS A 64 0.86 -14.56 13.07
N HIS A 65 1.11 -14.15 14.32
CA HIS A 65 0.06 -13.78 15.26
C HIS A 65 -0.77 -12.60 14.71
N ASP A 66 -0.12 -11.49 14.35
CA ASP A 66 -0.78 -10.29 13.87
C ASP A 66 -1.53 -10.51 12.55
N ALA A 67 -1.06 -11.42 11.70
CA ALA A 67 -1.75 -11.79 10.46
C ALA A 67 -3.07 -12.56 10.69
N ASN A 68 -3.30 -13.07 11.90
CA ASN A 68 -4.46 -13.91 12.25
C ASN A 68 -5.20 -13.43 13.50
N SER A 69 -4.98 -12.20 13.92
CA SER A 69 -5.61 -11.60 15.10
C SER A 69 -5.67 -10.08 15.01
N GLN A 70 -6.40 -9.47 15.92
CA GLN A 70 -6.54 -8.01 16.03
C GLN A 70 -6.50 -7.60 17.50
N LEU A 71 -5.74 -6.56 17.83
CA LEU A 71 -5.85 -5.87 19.11
C LEU A 71 -7.10 -4.99 19.08
N PRO A 72 -8.10 -5.27 19.93
CA PRO A 72 -9.36 -4.53 19.91
C PRO A 72 -9.20 -3.02 20.02
N ARG A 73 -9.99 -2.27 19.26
CA ARG A 73 -10.01 -0.80 19.22
C ARG A 73 -8.68 -0.18 18.75
N THR A 74 -7.90 -0.92 17.98
CA THR A 74 -6.68 -0.44 17.33
C THR A 74 -6.61 -0.96 15.90
N ALA A 75 -5.66 -0.43 15.10
CA ALA A 75 -5.33 -0.97 13.79
C ALA A 75 -4.27 -2.10 13.86
N SER A 76 -3.73 -2.40 15.06
CA SER A 76 -2.70 -3.43 15.23
C SER A 76 -3.27 -4.84 15.06
N GLY A 77 -2.50 -5.70 14.46
CA GLY A 77 -3.00 -6.93 13.89
C GLY A 77 -3.76 -6.66 12.59
N ARG A 78 -4.80 -7.44 12.30
CA ARG A 78 -5.63 -7.27 11.09
C ARG A 78 -7.09 -7.10 11.44
N VAL A 79 -7.62 -5.93 11.15
CA VAL A 79 -9.06 -5.65 11.26
C VAL A 79 -9.80 -6.54 10.27
N ALA A 80 -10.85 -7.25 10.74
CA ALA A 80 -11.61 -8.24 9.97
C ALA A 80 -10.73 -9.40 9.43
N TYR A 81 -9.78 -9.87 10.22
CA TYR A 81 -8.91 -10.97 9.82
C TYR A 81 -9.68 -12.29 9.56
N GLU A 82 -10.78 -12.52 10.27
CA GLU A 82 -11.57 -13.74 10.09
C GLU A 82 -12.21 -13.78 8.70
N GLU A 83 -12.84 -12.68 8.29
CA GLU A 83 -13.44 -12.54 6.96
C GLU A 83 -12.36 -12.57 5.87
N TYR A 84 -11.25 -11.83 6.06
CA TYR A 84 -10.14 -11.87 5.11
C TYR A 84 -9.57 -13.28 4.94
N ASN A 85 -9.38 -14.00 6.02
CA ASN A 85 -8.87 -15.37 5.98
C ASN A 85 -9.83 -16.36 5.31
N LYS A 86 -11.14 -16.15 5.49
CA LYS A 86 -12.19 -17.00 4.96
C LYS A 86 -12.53 -16.70 3.50
N LEU A 87 -12.66 -15.41 3.16
CA LEU A 87 -13.17 -14.96 1.86
C LEU A 87 -12.04 -14.55 0.90
N GLY A 88 -10.84 -14.26 1.41
CA GLY A 88 -9.74 -13.69 0.65
C GLY A 88 -9.88 -12.20 0.39
N TYR A 89 -10.74 -11.49 1.11
CA TYR A 89 -10.89 -10.03 1.09
C TYR A 89 -11.68 -9.58 2.32
N VAL A 90 -11.60 -8.28 2.63
CA VAL A 90 -12.43 -7.65 3.66
C VAL A 90 -13.73 -7.17 3.01
N PRO A 91 -14.91 -7.64 3.45
CA PRO A 91 -16.18 -7.25 2.86
C PRO A 91 -16.54 -5.78 3.14
N ASN A 92 -17.24 -5.14 2.19
CA ASN A 92 -17.64 -3.74 2.31
C ASN A 92 -18.93 -3.51 3.10
N ASN A 93 -19.67 -4.59 3.45
CA ASN A 93 -20.98 -4.54 4.10
C ASN A 93 -20.99 -5.03 5.57
N ILE A 94 -19.83 -5.21 6.18
CA ILE A 94 -19.69 -5.67 7.58
C ILE A 94 -19.40 -4.54 8.58
N GLY A 95 -19.58 -3.30 8.17
CA GLY A 95 -19.30 -2.15 9.04
C GLY A 95 -17.83 -1.71 9.14
N ILE A 96 -16.93 -2.40 8.45
CA ILE A 96 -15.50 -2.08 8.40
C ILE A 96 -15.21 -1.19 7.20
N GLY A 97 -14.66 0.00 7.46
CA GLY A 97 -14.21 0.91 6.42
C GLY A 97 -12.87 0.51 5.80
N GLN A 98 -12.54 1.14 4.66
CA GLN A 98 -11.25 0.96 3.96
C GLN A 98 -10.99 -0.49 3.54
N ASN A 99 -12.05 -1.22 3.26
CA ASN A 99 -12.04 -2.67 3.03
C ASN A 99 -11.18 -3.08 1.82
N VAL A 100 -11.21 -2.33 0.71
CA VAL A 100 -10.35 -2.58 -0.46
C VAL A 100 -8.89 -2.28 -0.12
N ALA A 101 -8.62 -1.13 0.49
CA ALA A 101 -7.27 -0.76 0.90
C ALA A 101 -6.68 -1.81 1.87
N ARG A 102 -7.45 -2.25 2.87
CA ARG A 102 -7.04 -3.33 3.80
C ARG A 102 -6.73 -4.64 3.06
N THR A 103 -7.57 -5.02 2.10
CA THR A 103 -7.34 -6.25 1.31
C THR A 103 -6.03 -6.19 0.54
N LEU A 104 -5.74 -5.06 -0.10
CA LEU A 104 -4.50 -4.86 -0.88
C LEU A 104 -3.27 -4.85 0.02
N GLU A 105 -3.32 -4.13 1.13
CA GLU A 105 -2.24 -4.08 2.11
C GLU A 105 -1.98 -5.45 2.74
N TYR A 106 -3.02 -6.19 3.13
CA TYR A 106 -2.86 -7.53 3.71
C TYR A 106 -2.26 -8.51 2.71
N ALA A 107 -2.61 -8.44 1.43
CA ALA A 107 -2.00 -9.26 0.39
C ALA A 107 -0.50 -8.96 0.23
N TYR A 108 -0.10 -7.69 0.28
CA TYR A 108 1.30 -7.29 0.29
C TYR A 108 2.02 -7.75 1.56
N ASN A 109 1.40 -7.57 2.72
CA ASN A 109 1.97 -8.02 4.00
C ASN A 109 2.16 -9.55 4.02
N ASP A 110 1.21 -10.33 3.49
CA ASP A 110 1.35 -11.78 3.37
C ASP A 110 2.53 -12.17 2.47
N TRP A 111 2.72 -11.45 1.35
CA TRP A 111 3.91 -11.66 0.52
C TRP A 111 5.22 -11.38 1.28
N THR A 112 5.26 -10.34 2.11
CA THR A 112 6.46 -10.02 2.90
C THR A 112 6.74 -11.08 3.96
N ILE A 113 5.70 -11.60 4.64
CA ILE A 113 5.81 -12.70 5.61
C ILE A 113 6.30 -13.97 4.91
N TYR A 114 5.72 -14.33 3.77
CA TYR A 114 6.18 -15.46 2.94
C TYR A 114 7.66 -15.34 2.57
N THR A 115 8.07 -14.17 2.09
CA THR A 115 9.44 -13.91 1.65
C THR A 115 10.43 -13.99 2.81
N LEU A 116 10.07 -13.45 3.97
CA LEU A 116 10.85 -13.58 5.20
C LEU A 116 10.96 -15.04 5.65
N GLY A 117 9.84 -15.77 5.67
CA GLY A 117 9.80 -17.16 6.07
C GLY A 117 10.70 -18.04 5.19
N LYS A 118 10.68 -17.84 3.88
CA LYS A 118 11.63 -18.48 2.96
C LYS A 118 13.08 -18.17 3.32
N LYS A 119 13.39 -16.91 3.61
CA LYS A 119 14.75 -16.49 3.97
C LYS A 119 15.22 -17.04 5.30
N LEU A 120 14.28 -17.31 6.22
CA LEU A 120 14.52 -17.96 7.52
C LEU A 120 14.60 -19.48 7.42
N GLY A 121 14.26 -20.08 6.27
CA GLY A 121 14.18 -21.54 6.10
C GLY A 121 12.98 -22.19 6.81
N LYS A 122 11.88 -21.44 7.01
CA LYS A 122 10.67 -21.98 7.63
C LYS A 122 10.01 -23.01 6.71
N PRO A 123 9.38 -24.07 7.28
CA PRO A 123 8.77 -25.13 6.48
C PRO A 123 7.60 -24.64 5.65
N ALA A 124 7.32 -25.29 4.52
CA ALA A 124 6.23 -24.95 3.62
C ALA A 124 4.87 -24.92 4.34
N SER A 125 4.64 -25.82 5.29
CA SER A 125 3.42 -25.87 6.11
C SER A 125 3.13 -24.58 6.88
N GLU A 126 4.16 -23.78 7.20
CA GLU A 126 3.98 -22.50 7.88
C GLU A 126 3.84 -21.31 6.91
N ILE A 127 4.44 -21.39 5.72
CA ILE A 127 4.57 -20.22 4.84
C ILE A 127 3.65 -20.24 3.63
N ASP A 128 3.15 -21.40 3.18
CA ASP A 128 2.38 -21.50 1.94
C ASP A 128 1.03 -20.78 2.01
N ILE A 129 0.44 -20.67 3.19
CA ILE A 129 -0.79 -19.89 3.37
C ILE A 129 -0.58 -18.41 3.04
N PHE A 130 0.55 -17.84 3.41
CA PHE A 130 0.89 -16.45 3.10
C PHE A 130 1.17 -16.26 1.61
N LYS A 131 1.79 -17.25 0.95
CA LYS A 131 1.95 -17.26 -0.51
C LYS A 131 0.61 -17.26 -1.24
N GLN A 132 -0.36 -18.03 -0.75
CA GLN A 132 -1.70 -18.04 -1.31
C GLN A 132 -2.41 -16.70 -1.13
N ARG A 133 -2.40 -16.17 0.11
CA ARG A 133 -3.03 -14.90 0.47
C ARG A 133 -2.41 -13.69 -0.23
N ALA A 134 -1.14 -13.74 -0.61
CA ALA A 134 -0.49 -12.71 -1.42
C ALA A 134 -1.22 -12.47 -2.77
N ASN A 135 -2.04 -13.41 -3.24
CA ASN A 135 -2.87 -13.27 -4.43
C ASN A 135 -4.26 -12.68 -4.17
N ASN A 136 -4.61 -12.40 -2.93
CA ASN A 136 -5.95 -11.95 -2.53
C ASN A 136 -6.35 -10.59 -3.12
N TYR A 137 -5.39 -9.77 -3.56
CA TYR A 137 -5.66 -8.54 -4.30
C TYR A 137 -6.56 -8.77 -5.53
N LYS A 138 -6.49 -9.96 -6.14
CA LYS A 138 -7.31 -10.33 -7.30
C LYS A 138 -8.80 -10.41 -6.99
N ASN A 139 -9.16 -10.67 -5.73
CA ASN A 139 -10.55 -10.87 -5.33
C ASN A 139 -11.37 -9.57 -5.29
N VAL A 140 -10.71 -8.42 -5.26
CA VAL A 140 -11.37 -7.10 -5.27
C VAL A 140 -11.25 -6.40 -6.63
N TYR A 141 -10.67 -7.05 -7.64
CA TYR A 141 -10.61 -6.53 -9.01
C TYR A 141 -11.92 -6.81 -9.75
N ASP A 142 -12.58 -5.75 -10.21
CA ASP A 142 -13.76 -5.86 -11.08
C ASP A 142 -13.37 -5.67 -12.55
N PRO A 143 -13.47 -6.71 -13.39
CA PRO A 143 -13.12 -6.64 -14.80
C PRO A 143 -14.01 -5.68 -15.61
N LYS A 144 -15.22 -5.36 -15.13
CA LYS A 144 -16.12 -4.39 -15.74
C LYS A 144 -15.53 -2.97 -15.72
N TYR A 145 -14.96 -2.58 -14.59
CA TYR A 145 -14.36 -1.25 -14.41
C TYR A 145 -12.85 -1.26 -14.63
N LYS A 146 -12.20 -2.43 -14.67
CA LYS A 146 -10.75 -2.63 -14.67
C LYS A 146 -10.05 -1.93 -13.48
N LEU A 147 -10.74 -1.88 -12.36
CA LEU A 147 -10.33 -1.21 -11.12
C LEU A 147 -10.61 -2.11 -9.92
N MET A 148 -10.00 -1.80 -8.79
CA MET A 148 -10.31 -2.43 -7.51
C MET A 148 -11.60 -1.84 -6.94
N VAL A 149 -12.54 -2.70 -6.53
CA VAL A 149 -13.91 -2.35 -6.13
C VAL A 149 -14.28 -3.08 -4.85
N GLY A 150 -15.00 -2.41 -3.95
CA GLY A 150 -15.54 -3.03 -2.74
C GLY A 150 -16.49 -4.17 -3.07
N ARG A 151 -16.40 -5.27 -2.30
CA ARG A 151 -17.14 -6.49 -2.52
C ARG A 151 -17.85 -6.92 -1.24
N SER A 152 -19.11 -7.35 -1.34
CA SER A 152 -19.91 -7.80 -0.19
C SER A 152 -19.46 -9.18 0.31
N ASP A 153 -19.90 -9.58 1.50
CA ASP A 153 -19.70 -10.92 2.06
C ASP A 153 -20.31 -12.05 1.21
N LYS A 154 -21.25 -11.70 0.32
CA LYS A 154 -21.86 -12.62 -0.67
C LYS A 154 -21.09 -12.66 -1.99
N GLY A 155 -20.02 -11.90 -2.13
CA GLY A 155 -19.20 -11.89 -3.33
C GLY A 155 -19.65 -10.91 -4.42
N GLU A 156 -20.59 -10.03 -4.14
CA GLU A 156 -21.11 -9.06 -5.10
C GLU A 156 -20.31 -7.77 -5.06
N PHE A 157 -19.89 -7.25 -6.21
CA PHE A 157 -19.26 -5.95 -6.29
C PHE A 157 -20.24 -4.81 -6.04
N ASN A 158 -19.74 -3.69 -5.50
CA ASN A 158 -20.53 -2.51 -5.21
C ASN A 158 -21.26 -1.99 -6.47
N PRO A 159 -22.58 -2.08 -6.56
CA PRO A 159 -23.35 -1.67 -7.76
C PRO A 159 -23.34 -0.16 -8.00
N SER A 160 -23.10 0.62 -6.94
CA SER A 160 -23.06 2.09 -6.98
C SER A 160 -21.63 2.64 -7.13
N PHE A 161 -20.67 1.80 -7.56
CA PHE A 161 -19.28 2.17 -7.66
C PHE A 161 -19.02 3.30 -8.67
N LYS A 162 -18.22 4.26 -8.25
CA LYS A 162 -17.62 5.30 -9.09
C LYS A 162 -16.14 5.40 -8.76
N GLY A 163 -15.27 5.17 -9.73
CA GLY A 163 -13.83 5.06 -9.52
C GLY A 163 -13.17 6.32 -8.92
N THR A 164 -13.78 7.49 -9.10
CA THR A 164 -13.30 8.78 -8.58
C THR A 164 -13.83 9.15 -7.19
N ASP A 165 -14.73 8.35 -6.64
CA ASP A 165 -15.26 8.61 -5.30
C ASP A 165 -14.19 8.26 -4.24
N TRP A 166 -13.89 9.23 -3.39
CA TRP A 166 -13.11 9.02 -2.17
C TRP A 166 -14.02 8.36 -1.15
N SER A 167 -14.26 7.08 -1.36
CA SER A 167 -15.25 6.31 -0.63
C SER A 167 -14.68 5.66 0.62
N ARG A 168 -15.59 5.11 1.42
CA ARG A 168 -15.23 4.33 2.62
C ARG A 168 -14.45 3.03 2.28
N ASP A 169 -14.37 2.62 1.03
CA ASP A 169 -13.66 1.41 0.60
C ASP A 169 -12.14 1.63 0.55
N PHE A 170 -11.69 2.89 0.50
CA PHE A 170 -10.28 3.27 0.35
C PHE A 170 -9.79 4.13 1.52
N CYS A 171 -8.49 4.13 1.76
CA CYS A 171 -7.83 4.99 2.72
C CYS A 171 -7.24 6.19 1.97
N GLU A 172 -7.68 7.40 2.31
CA GLU A 172 -7.13 8.66 1.78
C GLU A 172 -6.93 8.65 0.27
N GLY A 173 -7.94 8.15 -0.45
CA GLY A 173 -7.85 8.00 -1.89
C GLY A 173 -9.10 7.44 -2.52
N ASN A 174 -8.99 7.11 -3.79
CA ASN A 174 -10.03 6.48 -4.56
C ASN A 174 -9.51 5.24 -5.31
N SER A 175 -10.34 4.62 -6.10
CA SER A 175 -9.97 3.41 -6.82
C SER A 175 -8.85 3.62 -7.85
N TRP A 176 -8.73 4.80 -8.45
CA TRP A 176 -7.64 5.12 -9.37
C TRP A 176 -6.28 5.17 -8.69
N HIS A 177 -6.23 5.47 -7.39
CA HIS A 177 -5.01 5.40 -6.59
C HIS A 177 -4.69 3.97 -6.19
N TRP A 178 -5.64 3.31 -5.55
CA TRP A 178 -5.44 2.01 -4.92
C TRP A 178 -5.36 0.83 -5.88
N SER A 179 -5.92 0.93 -7.09
CA SER A 179 -5.85 -0.17 -8.06
C SER A 179 -4.43 -0.51 -8.51
N PHE A 180 -3.48 0.38 -8.29
CA PHE A 180 -2.06 0.15 -8.59
C PHE A 180 -1.23 -0.27 -7.39
N CYS A 181 -1.82 -0.37 -6.18
CA CYS A 181 -1.13 -0.74 -4.94
C CYS A 181 -0.93 -2.26 -4.82
N VAL A 182 -0.31 -2.86 -5.83
CA VAL A 182 0.13 -4.27 -5.83
C VAL A 182 1.65 -4.30 -5.99
N PHE A 183 2.34 -3.90 -4.94
CA PHE A 183 3.80 -3.68 -4.95
C PHE A 183 4.61 -4.95 -5.21
N HIS A 184 4.07 -6.10 -4.80
CA HIS A 184 4.76 -7.39 -4.81
C HIS A 184 4.57 -8.19 -6.10
N ASP A 185 3.55 -7.85 -6.91
CA ASP A 185 3.23 -8.59 -8.13
C ASP A 185 2.81 -7.68 -9.30
N PRO A 186 3.70 -6.79 -9.77
CA PRO A 186 3.39 -5.91 -10.90
C PRO A 186 3.01 -6.68 -12.17
N GLN A 187 3.65 -7.84 -12.42
CA GLN A 187 3.35 -8.66 -13.60
C GLN A 187 1.97 -9.31 -13.50
N GLY A 188 1.60 -9.80 -12.31
CA GLY A 188 0.25 -10.32 -12.05
C GLY A 188 -0.82 -9.24 -12.21
N LEU A 189 -0.57 -8.02 -11.75
CA LEU A 189 -1.47 -6.89 -11.94
C LEU A 189 -1.63 -6.53 -13.42
N ILE A 190 -0.53 -6.46 -14.18
CA ILE A 190 -0.54 -6.23 -15.64
C ILE A 190 -1.37 -7.30 -16.34
N ALA A 191 -1.17 -8.56 -16.01
CA ALA A 191 -1.94 -9.66 -16.57
C ALA A 191 -3.44 -9.58 -16.21
N LEU A 192 -3.75 -9.24 -14.95
CA LEU A 192 -5.12 -9.09 -14.45
C LEU A 192 -5.88 -7.97 -15.18
N MET A 193 -5.20 -6.87 -15.50
CA MET A 193 -5.76 -5.73 -16.23
C MET A 193 -5.84 -5.95 -17.76
N GLY A 194 -5.49 -7.13 -18.27
CA GLY A 194 -5.61 -7.46 -19.69
C GLY A 194 -4.32 -7.30 -20.50
N GLY A 195 -3.18 -7.26 -19.83
CA GLY A 195 -1.86 -7.17 -20.45
C GLY A 195 -1.32 -5.75 -20.56
N LYS A 196 -0.09 -5.64 -21.07
CA LYS A 196 0.69 -4.39 -21.06
C LYS A 196 -0.04 -3.21 -21.72
N LYS A 197 -0.72 -3.44 -22.85
CA LYS A 197 -1.41 -2.36 -23.60
C LYS A 197 -2.56 -1.76 -22.78
N GLU A 198 -3.42 -2.62 -22.21
CA GLU A 198 -4.55 -2.18 -21.39
C GLU A 198 -4.08 -1.55 -20.08
N PHE A 199 -3.08 -2.15 -19.45
CA PHE A 199 -2.47 -1.61 -18.25
C PHE A 199 -1.92 -0.19 -18.47
N ASN A 200 -1.15 0.02 -19.55
CA ASN A 200 -0.63 1.35 -19.90
C ASN A 200 -1.75 2.34 -20.23
N HIS A 201 -2.83 1.88 -20.87
CA HIS A 201 -4.01 2.71 -21.12
C HIS A 201 -4.66 3.17 -19.81
N MET A 202 -4.81 2.27 -18.84
CA MET A 202 -5.34 2.61 -17.50
C MET A 202 -4.42 3.60 -16.76
N MET A 203 -3.11 3.38 -16.79
CA MET A 203 -2.15 4.31 -16.20
C MET A 203 -2.16 5.68 -16.87
N ASP A 204 -2.19 5.73 -18.19
CA ASP A 204 -2.29 6.99 -18.94
C ASP A 204 -3.60 7.75 -18.60
N SER A 205 -4.68 7.00 -18.32
CA SER A 205 -5.97 7.57 -17.94
C SER A 205 -5.91 8.32 -16.62
N VAL A 206 -5.10 7.87 -15.66
CA VAL A 206 -4.92 8.57 -14.39
C VAL A 206 -4.51 10.03 -14.61
N PHE A 207 -3.59 10.28 -15.52
CA PHE A 207 -3.09 11.64 -15.80
C PHE A 207 -4.01 12.47 -16.73
N LYS A 208 -4.86 11.80 -17.53
CA LYS A 208 -5.73 12.46 -18.51
C LYS A 208 -7.12 12.79 -17.97
N MET A 209 -7.54 12.09 -16.92
CA MET A 209 -8.84 12.32 -16.30
C MET A 209 -8.90 13.70 -15.65
N PRO A 210 -10.09 14.34 -15.60
CA PRO A 210 -10.27 15.55 -14.81
C PRO A 210 -9.93 15.30 -13.34
N SER A 211 -9.29 16.26 -12.67
CA SER A 211 -9.05 16.25 -11.22
C SER A 211 -10.34 16.48 -10.41
N ARG A 212 -11.49 16.10 -10.96
CA ARG A 212 -12.78 16.18 -10.27
C ARG A 212 -12.86 15.07 -9.24
N LEU A 213 -13.38 15.44 -8.08
CA LEU A 213 -13.58 14.54 -6.95
C LEU A 213 -15.02 14.06 -6.93
N GLY A 214 -15.20 12.79 -6.66
CA GLY A 214 -16.42 12.28 -6.06
C GLY A 214 -16.50 12.74 -4.61
N MET A 215 -17.70 12.74 -4.02
CA MET A 215 -17.90 13.16 -2.63
C MET A 215 -17.27 12.15 -1.67
N ASP A 216 -16.51 12.64 -0.68
CA ASP A 216 -16.17 11.88 0.51
C ASP A 216 -17.29 12.11 1.56
N SER A 217 -17.69 11.05 2.24
CA SER A 217 -18.66 11.12 3.35
C SER A 217 -18.14 11.96 4.55
N ARG A 218 -16.84 12.20 4.62
CA ARG A 218 -16.17 13.00 5.64
C ARG A 218 -16.00 14.47 5.26
N GLY A 219 -16.45 14.87 4.06
CA GLY A 219 -16.18 16.19 3.49
C GLY A 219 -14.87 16.26 2.73
N MET A 220 -14.41 17.46 2.40
CA MET A 220 -13.17 17.68 1.64
C MET A 220 -11.97 17.67 2.58
N ILE A 221 -11.16 16.62 2.51
CA ILE A 221 -9.89 16.49 3.21
C ILE A 221 -8.75 17.18 2.42
N HIS A 222 -7.58 17.38 3.06
CA HIS A 222 -6.49 18.16 2.44
C HIS A 222 -5.91 17.48 1.19
N GLU A 223 -5.77 16.16 1.18
CA GLU A 223 -5.25 15.38 0.04
C GLU A 223 -6.12 15.55 -1.22
N MET A 224 -7.42 15.71 -1.05
CA MET A 224 -8.34 16.01 -2.16
C MET A 224 -8.07 17.39 -2.76
N ARG A 225 -7.82 18.40 -1.89
CA ARG A 225 -7.49 19.77 -2.34
C ARG A 225 -6.14 19.79 -3.06
N GLU A 226 -5.16 19.12 -2.50
CA GLU A 226 -3.81 18.98 -3.07
C GLU A 226 -3.88 18.38 -4.47
N MET A 227 -4.60 17.27 -4.66
CA MET A 227 -4.79 16.66 -5.96
C MET A 227 -5.41 17.63 -6.97
N GLN A 228 -6.39 18.44 -6.56
CA GLN A 228 -7.00 19.43 -7.44
C GLN A 228 -6.02 20.55 -7.83
N VAL A 229 -5.25 21.05 -6.87
CA VAL A 229 -4.27 22.13 -7.10
C VAL A 229 -3.13 21.65 -7.99
N MET A 230 -2.65 20.43 -7.83
CA MET A 230 -1.61 19.81 -8.65
C MET A 230 -2.02 19.72 -10.13
N ASN A 231 -3.31 19.58 -10.41
CA ASN A 231 -3.88 19.48 -11.75
C ASN A 231 -3.17 18.47 -12.67
N MET A 232 -2.89 17.29 -12.12
CA MET A 232 -2.28 16.16 -12.82
C MET A 232 -3.28 14.98 -12.93
N GLY A 233 -4.53 15.27 -13.31
CA GLY A 233 -5.60 14.29 -13.40
C GLY A 233 -5.98 13.71 -12.04
N GLN A 234 -6.05 12.39 -11.94
CA GLN A 234 -6.26 11.66 -10.69
C GLN A 234 -4.95 11.28 -9.98
N TYR A 235 -3.79 11.76 -10.44
CA TYR A 235 -2.52 11.49 -9.80
C TYR A 235 -2.31 12.40 -8.58
N ALA A 236 -2.50 11.85 -7.39
CA ALA A 236 -2.43 12.57 -6.11
C ALA A 236 -1.07 12.37 -5.43
N HIS A 237 0.00 12.98 -5.97
CA HIS A 237 1.38 12.77 -5.49
C HIS A 237 1.60 13.15 -4.02
N GLY A 238 0.80 14.05 -3.48
CA GLY A 238 0.86 14.44 -2.07
C GLY A 238 0.53 13.32 -1.09
N ASN A 239 0.02 12.18 -1.57
CA ASN A 239 -0.28 11.03 -0.72
C ASN A 239 0.39 9.74 -1.24
N GLN A 240 0.86 8.88 -0.33
CA GLN A 240 1.72 7.73 -0.59
C GLN A 240 1.12 6.64 -1.49
N PRO A 241 -0.19 6.34 -1.44
CA PRO A 241 -0.75 5.22 -2.19
C PRO A 241 -0.45 5.25 -3.69
N ILE A 242 -0.26 6.44 -4.29
CA ILE A 242 -0.04 6.55 -5.74
C ILE A 242 1.41 6.88 -6.13
N GLN A 243 2.27 7.27 -5.20
CA GLN A 243 3.63 7.74 -5.51
C GLN A 243 4.47 6.74 -6.33
N HIS A 244 4.27 5.44 -6.12
CA HIS A 244 4.98 4.37 -6.82
C HIS A 244 4.49 4.14 -8.26
N MET A 245 3.28 4.58 -8.60
CA MET A 245 2.58 4.22 -9.84
C MET A 245 3.41 4.51 -11.10
N VAL A 246 4.06 5.66 -11.15
CA VAL A 246 4.84 6.07 -12.33
C VAL A 246 5.96 5.08 -12.70
N TYR A 247 6.47 4.32 -11.75
CA TYR A 247 7.51 3.31 -11.98
C TYR A 247 6.96 2.01 -12.56
N LEU A 248 5.66 1.78 -12.50
CA LEU A 248 5.03 0.60 -13.08
C LEU A 248 5.15 0.55 -14.60
N TYR A 249 5.34 1.69 -15.27
CA TYR A 249 5.67 1.73 -16.69
C TYR A 249 6.94 0.94 -17.05
N ASN A 250 7.90 0.80 -16.12
CA ASN A 250 9.10 -0.03 -16.32
C ASN A 250 8.75 -1.51 -16.47
N TYR A 251 7.72 -1.98 -15.77
CA TYR A 251 7.25 -3.37 -15.84
C TYR A 251 6.36 -3.63 -17.06
N SER A 252 5.70 -2.61 -17.57
CA SER A 252 4.78 -2.70 -18.70
C SER A 252 5.43 -2.42 -20.06
N GLY A 253 6.75 -2.12 -20.08
CA GLY A 253 7.54 -1.97 -21.29
C GLY A 253 7.54 -0.57 -21.89
N GLU A 254 7.13 0.45 -21.14
CA GLU A 254 7.17 1.86 -21.55
C GLU A 254 8.01 2.73 -20.57
N PRO A 255 9.28 2.39 -20.30
CA PRO A 255 10.09 3.07 -19.30
C PRO A 255 10.29 4.57 -19.57
N TRP A 256 10.21 5.00 -20.82
CA TRP A 256 10.28 6.42 -21.18
C TRP A 256 9.14 7.24 -20.56
N LYS A 257 7.95 6.63 -20.35
CA LYS A 257 6.84 7.30 -19.66
C LYS A 257 7.14 7.49 -18.18
N ALA A 258 7.79 6.51 -17.52
CA ALA A 258 8.26 6.68 -16.16
C ALA A 258 9.21 7.87 -16.06
N GLN A 259 10.20 7.96 -16.96
CA GLN A 259 11.15 9.08 -17.01
C GLN A 259 10.45 10.42 -17.24
N TYR A 260 9.50 10.46 -18.17
CA TYR A 260 8.71 11.67 -18.45
C TYR A 260 7.94 12.13 -17.21
N TRP A 261 7.13 11.25 -16.62
CA TRP A 261 6.29 11.61 -15.48
C TRP A 261 7.09 11.94 -14.22
N VAL A 262 8.20 11.24 -13.95
CA VAL A 262 9.10 11.58 -12.83
C VAL A 262 9.61 13.03 -12.98
N ARG A 263 10.03 13.45 -14.18
CA ARG A 263 10.48 14.83 -14.42
C ARG A 263 9.35 15.84 -14.26
N GLU A 264 8.18 15.56 -14.81
CA GLU A 264 7.00 16.43 -14.67
C GLU A 264 6.61 16.63 -13.21
N ILE A 265 6.61 15.55 -12.41
CA ILE A 265 6.34 15.59 -10.98
C ILE A 265 7.38 16.45 -10.27
N MET A 266 8.66 16.21 -10.52
CA MET A 266 9.74 16.99 -9.88
C MET A 266 9.66 18.47 -10.20
N HIS A 267 9.38 18.82 -11.46
CA HIS A 267 9.31 20.21 -11.88
C HIS A 267 8.06 20.94 -11.38
N LYS A 268 6.94 20.24 -11.27
CA LYS A 268 5.64 20.86 -10.94
C LYS A 268 5.35 20.85 -9.45
N LEU A 269 5.81 19.83 -8.72
CA LEU A 269 5.33 19.54 -7.38
C LEU A 269 6.38 19.70 -6.28
N TYR A 270 7.61 20.05 -6.66
CA TYR A 270 8.69 20.31 -5.71
C TYR A 270 9.35 21.65 -5.99
N THR A 271 9.61 22.42 -4.92
CA THR A 271 10.34 23.67 -5.00
C THR A 271 11.44 23.71 -3.93
N ALA A 272 12.34 24.72 -4.04
CA ALA A 272 13.38 24.93 -3.03
C ALA A 272 12.93 25.78 -1.82
N GLU A 273 11.64 26.13 -1.80
CA GLU A 273 11.07 26.94 -0.73
C GLU A 273 10.74 26.11 0.52
N ALA A 274 10.43 26.78 1.62
CA ALA A 274 10.12 26.10 2.90
C ALA A 274 8.87 25.21 2.84
N ASP A 275 7.93 25.54 1.96
CA ASP A 275 6.69 24.79 1.66
C ASP A 275 6.81 23.97 0.37
N GLY A 276 8.01 23.54 0.03
CA GLY A 276 8.38 22.94 -1.24
C GLY A 276 7.84 21.54 -1.54
N TYR A 277 6.98 20.97 -0.70
CA TYR A 277 6.31 19.69 -0.92
C TYR A 277 4.84 19.90 -1.29
N CYS A 278 4.32 19.01 -2.14
CA CYS A 278 2.93 19.06 -2.60
C CYS A 278 1.93 18.37 -1.66
N GLY A 279 2.34 17.94 -0.50
CA GLY A 279 1.58 17.26 0.55
C GLY A 279 2.43 17.10 1.78
N ASP A 280 2.06 16.19 2.66
CA ASP A 280 2.83 15.92 3.86
C ASP A 280 4.16 15.24 3.55
N GLU A 281 5.18 15.54 4.32
CA GLU A 281 6.52 14.94 4.16
C GLU A 281 6.55 13.47 4.62
N ASP A 282 5.71 13.11 5.59
CA ASP A 282 5.44 11.77 6.09
C ASP A 282 6.67 10.97 6.51
N ASN A 283 7.38 11.51 7.50
CA ASN A 283 8.52 10.85 8.15
C ASN A 283 9.63 10.43 7.18
N GLY A 284 9.83 11.19 6.12
CA GLY A 284 10.88 10.95 5.14
C GLY A 284 10.42 10.28 3.85
N GLN A 285 9.14 9.94 3.69
CA GLN A 285 8.63 9.27 2.50
C GLN A 285 8.77 10.15 1.26
N THR A 286 8.27 11.37 1.31
CA THR A 286 8.26 12.30 0.18
C THR A 286 9.67 12.79 -0.15
N SER A 287 10.49 13.09 0.86
CA SER A 287 11.92 13.37 0.68
C SER A 287 12.66 12.18 0.06
N ALA A 288 12.40 10.96 0.52
CA ALA A 288 13.04 9.77 0.00
C ALA A 288 12.66 9.51 -1.45
N TRP A 289 11.40 9.77 -1.82
CA TRP A 289 10.97 9.67 -3.22
C TRP A 289 11.78 10.61 -4.11
N TYR A 290 11.88 11.88 -3.73
CA TYR A 290 12.65 12.88 -4.48
C TYR A 290 14.12 12.50 -4.61
N VAL A 291 14.79 12.15 -3.50
CA VAL A 291 16.25 11.92 -3.48
C VAL A 291 16.63 10.56 -4.05
N SER A 292 15.94 9.49 -3.62
CA SER A 292 16.39 8.12 -3.95
C SER A 292 15.97 7.70 -5.35
N VAL A 293 14.80 8.10 -5.78
CA VAL A 293 14.19 7.58 -6.99
C VAL A 293 14.47 8.49 -8.17
N SER A 294 14.37 9.79 -7.99
CA SER A 294 14.70 10.77 -9.02
C SER A 294 16.19 10.70 -9.40
N TYR A 295 17.06 10.60 -8.39
CA TYR A 295 18.51 10.52 -8.61
C TYR A 295 18.92 9.24 -9.33
N THR A 296 18.34 8.09 -8.97
CA THR A 296 18.66 6.81 -9.59
C THR A 296 18.19 6.76 -11.05
N HIS A 297 17.01 7.27 -11.36
CA HIS A 297 16.47 7.26 -12.72
C HIS A 297 16.98 8.38 -13.61
N LEU A 298 17.36 9.53 -13.06
CA LEU A 298 17.90 10.65 -13.84
C LEU A 298 19.39 10.48 -14.16
N ARG A 299 20.14 9.69 -13.40
CA ARG A 299 21.58 9.43 -13.61
C ARG A 299 21.89 8.18 -14.43
N ALA A 300 20.91 7.36 -14.74
CA ALA A 300 21.09 6.15 -15.57
C ALA A 300 21.21 6.44 -17.09
N HIS A 301 21.54 7.70 -17.43
CA HIS A 301 21.80 8.10 -18.82
C HIS A 301 23.02 9.00 -18.90
#